data_0f2bb344ffd06a870da22af39b21879d
#
_entry.id   0f2bb344ffd06a870da22af39b21879d
#
_cell.length_a   1.000
_cell.length_b   1.000
_cell.length_c   1.000
_cell.angle_alpha   90.00
_cell.angle_beta   90.00
_cell.angle_gamma   90.00
#
_symmetry.space_group_name_H-M   'P 1'
#
loop_
_entity.id
_entity.type
_entity.pdbx_description
1 polymer ?
#
loop_
_entity_poly.entity_id
_entity_poly.type
_entity_poly.pdbx_seq_one_letter_code
_entity_poly.pdbx_strand_id
1 'polypeptide(L)'
;MRALRFHGARDLRVEDVDEPAGPGPNDVVVRIAACGICGTDLHEYVAGPIVTPVEPHPLTGAQNPQILGHEFAGDVVAIGADVTSVGEGDRVAIMPLAYCGTCTYCRRGLQHLCATMGCVGLSHAWGGMANLATVAEYQVVRLPDAVSYQQGALIEPTAVAAYGVERGGVAPGDRVLITGGGPIGALAALCAHAAGASTVYVSEPNAARRARAEALGVATVLDPTAVEVPELLHEETGGVGVDVAIECSGHPGGFAAAIASLRKRGTLAQTGLFVGEATVEPMLWSLNDLTIVGTWCYWVYDFDRIAAQIAAGSLPVERVVTSTVTLDDAPAAFAMLASGTADEIKVLVEQ
;
A
#
# COMPACT_ATOMS: atom_id res chain seq x y z
N MET A 1 18.37 -3.54 -20.33
CA MET A 1 17.94 -2.53 -19.35
C MET A 1 18.39 -2.92 -17.94
N ARG A 2 18.51 -1.93 -17.03
CA ARG A 2 18.81 -2.22 -15.61
C ARG A 2 17.54 -2.59 -14.86
N ALA A 3 17.66 -3.55 -13.93
CA ALA A 3 16.56 -3.98 -13.06
C ALA A 3 17.06 -4.50 -11.71
N LEU A 4 16.31 -4.25 -10.64
CA LEU A 4 16.52 -4.84 -9.33
C LEU A 4 15.80 -6.19 -9.26
N ARG A 5 16.55 -7.27 -9.14
CA ARG A 5 16.01 -8.64 -9.09
C ARG A 5 16.18 -9.29 -7.74
N PHE A 6 15.13 -9.95 -7.30
CA PHE A 6 15.11 -10.79 -6.11
C PHE A 6 15.48 -12.22 -6.48
N HIS A 7 16.60 -12.72 -5.94
CA HIS A 7 17.10 -14.06 -6.12
C HIS A 7 16.78 -14.99 -4.93
N GLY A 8 16.45 -14.41 -3.78
CA GLY A 8 16.15 -15.11 -2.54
C GLY A 8 16.33 -14.19 -1.33
N ALA A 9 16.09 -14.72 -0.14
CA ALA A 9 16.22 -13.96 1.10
C ALA A 9 17.59 -13.26 1.19
N ARG A 10 17.59 -11.95 1.39
CA ARG A 10 18.77 -11.07 1.47
C ARG A 10 19.64 -11.02 0.20
N ASP A 11 19.11 -11.46 -0.93
CA ASP A 11 19.83 -11.46 -2.22
C ASP A 11 19.06 -10.65 -3.26
N LEU A 12 19.30 -9.34 -3.25
CA LEU A 12 18.84 -8.37 -4.25
C LEU A 12 20.02 -7.93 -5.10
N ARG A 13 19.84 -7.95 -6.42
CA ARG A 13 20.89 -7.58 -7.37
C ARG A 13 20.36 -6.64 -8.42
N VAL A 14 21.11 -5.55 -8.67
CA VAL A 14 20.84 -4.70 -9.84
C VAL A 14 21.62 -5.27 -11.02
N GLU A 15 20.88 -5.78 -12.00
CA GLU A 15 21.42 -6.54 -13.13
C GLU A 15 21.01 -5.93 -14.47
N ASP A 16 21.78 -6.24 -15.49
CA ASP A 16 21.35 -6.05 -16.88
C ASP A 16 20.45 -7.21 -17.30
N VAL A 17 19.23 -6.88 -17.72
CA VAL A 17 18.25 -7.84 -18.25
C VAL A 17 17.77 -7.40 -19.62
N ASP A 18 17.20 -8.34 -20.40
CA ASP A 18 16.60 -8.02 -21.69
C ASP A 18 15.46 -6.99 -21.51
N GLU A 19 15.36 -6.08 -22.46
CA GLU A 19 14.21 -5.18 -22.54
C GLU A 19 12.96 -5.92 -22.99
N PRO A 20 11.75 -5.40 -22.72
CA PRO A 20 10.53 -5.94 -23.33
C PRO A 20 10.66 -6.00 -24.84
N ALA A 21 10.33 -7.14 -25.43
CA ALA A 21 10.40 -7.35 -26.88
C ALA A 21 9.37 -6.51 -27.69
N GLY A 22 8.62 -5.67 -27.00
CA GLY A 22 7.52 -4.86 -27.51
C GLY A 22 6.19 -5.30 -26.88
N PRO A 23 5.13 -4.44 -27.00
CA PRO A 23 3.83 -4.75 -26.41
C PRO A 23 3.07 -5.80 -27.22
N GLY A 24 2.38 -6.72 -26.53
CA GLY A 24 1.29 -7.49 -27.11
C GLY A 24 0.11 -6.60 -27.50
N PRO A 25 -0.94 -7.13 -28.16
CA PRO A 25 -2.03 -6.30 -28.69
C PRO A 25 -2.71 -5.40 -27.65
N ASN A 26 -2.83 -5.85 -26.41
CA ASN A 26 -3.47 -5.14 -25.30
C ASN A 26 -2.48 -4.68 -24.22
N ASP A 27 -1.19 -4.61 -24.52
CA ASP A 27 -0.16 -4.26 -23.56
C ASP A 27 0.36 -2.84 -23.78
N VAL A 28 0.90 -2.29 -22.71
CA VAL A 28 1.53 -0.97 -22.67
C VAL A 28 2.94 -1.13 -22.11
N VAL A 29 3.93 -0.55 -22.76
CA VAL A 29 5.30 -0.45 -22.24
C VAL A 29 5.47 0.89 -21.58
N VAL A 30 5.88 0.89 -20.31
CA VAL A 30 6.07 2.08 -19.48
C VAL A 30 7.54 2.25 -19.16
N ARG A 31 8.09 3.45 -19.41
CA ARG A 31 9.37 3.90 -18.85
C ARG A 31 9.11 4.38 -17.45
N ILE A 32 9.71 3.72 -16.48
CA ILE A 32 9.47 3.99 -15.07
C ILE A 32 10.22 5.24 -14.65
N ALA A 33 9.55 6.15 -13.93
CA ALA A 33 10.13 7.36 -13.38
C ALA A 33 10.33 7.26 -11.86
N ALA A 34 9.38 6.63 -11.15
CA ALA A 34 9.45 6.45 -9.70
C ALA A 34 8.74 5.16 -9.28
N CYS A 35 9.32 4.47 -8.28
CA CYS A 35 8.75 3.26 -7.68
C CYS A 35 8.93 3.29 -6.16
N GLY A 36 7.85 3.03 -5.41
CA GLY A 36 7.91 2.92 -3.94
C GLY A 36 8.48 1.58 -3.47
N ILE A 37 9.23 1.60 -2.37
CA ILE A 37 9.57 0.38 -1.61
C ILE A 37 8.42 0.11 -0.63
N CYS A 38 7.82 -1.08 -0.74
CA CYS A 38 6.72 -1.55 0.09
C CYS A 38 7.19 -2.46 1.24
N GLY A 39 6.40 -2.56 2.30
CA GLY A 39 6.60 -3.56 3.35
C GLY A 39 6.60 -5.00 2.82
N THR A 40 5.81 -5.28 1.77
CA THR A 40 5.79 -6.58 1.11
C THR A 40 7.15 -6.90 0.45
N ASP A 41 7.77 -5.92 -0.22
CA ASP A 41 9.10 -6.09 -0.80
C ASP A 41 10.15 -6.37 0.29
N LEU A 42 10.02 -5.72 1.46
CA LEU A 42 10.90 -5.94 2.60
C LEU A 42 10.70 -7.34 3.22
N HIS A 43 9.45 -7.84 3.30
CA HIS A 43 9.17 -9.20 3.74
C HIS A 43 9.79 -10.23 2.80
N GLU A 44 9.67 -10.03 1.47
CA GLU A 44 10.37 -10.86 0.48
C GLU A 44 11.89 -10.81 0.70
N TYR A 45 12.45 -9.61 0.85
CA TYR A 45 13.89 -9.46 1.09
C TYR A 45 14.37 -10.17 2.34
N VAL A 46 13.62 -10.12 3.45
CA VAL A 46 14.06 -10.68 4.74
C VAL A 46 13.87 -12.19 4.81
N ALA A 47 12.75 -12.69 4.35
CA ALA A 47 12.28 -14.06 4.60
C ALA A 47 11.73 -14.77 3.35
N GLY A 48 11.77 -14.13 2.17
CA GLY A 48 11.23 -14.71 0.94
C GLY A 48 12.02 -15.91 0.41
N PRO A 49 11.43 -16.63 -0.53
CA PRO A 49 10.21 -16.30 -1.26
C PRO A 49 8.93 -16.53 -0.43
N ILE A 50 8.05 -15.53 -0.36
CA ILE A 50 6.74 -15.60 0.30
C ILE A 50 5.62 -15.48 -0.75
N VAL A 51 5.64 -14.38 -1.54
CA VAL A 51 4.69 -14.10 -2.63
C VAL A 51 5.35 -14.18 -4.01
N THR A 52 6.69 -14.05 -4.09
CA THR A 52 7.42 -14.27 -5.35
C THR A 52 7.46 -15.77 -5.66
N PRO A 53 7.07 -16.18 -6.87
CA PRO A 53 6.83 -17.59 -7.17
C PRO A 53 8.13 -18.39 -7.37
N VAL A 54 8.25 -19.51 -6.69
CA VAL A 54 9.33 -20.51 -6.90
C VAL A 54 9.03 -21.37 -8.11
N GLU A 55 7.76 -21.76 -8.27
CA GLU A 55 7.24 -22.45 -9.44
C GLU A 55 6.51 -21.46 -10.38
N PRO A 56 6.34 -21.77 -11.67
CA PRO A 56 5.65 -20.87 -12.57
C PRO A 56 4.27 -20.47 -12.05
N HIS A 57 4.03 -19.16 -11.89
CA HIS A 57 2.78 -18.64 -11.38
C HIS A 57 1.61 -19.01 -12.31
N PRO A 58 0.47 -19.52 -11.78
CA PRO A 58 -0.60 -20.12 -12.59
C PRO A 58 -1.28 -19.17 -13.58
N LEU A 59 -1.24 -17.86 -13.32
CA LEU A 59 -1.83 -16.83 -14.19
C LEU A 59 -0.78 -16.17 -15.09
N THR A 60 0.36 -15.78 -14.51
CA THR A 60 1.35 -14.95 -15.20
C THR A 60 2.51 -15.74 -15.79
N GLY A 61 2.70 -16.99 -15.36
CA GLY A 61 3.85 -17.81 -15.73
C GLY A 61 5.19 -17.35 -15.13
N ALA A 62 5.19 -16.27 -14.37
CA ALA A 62 6.39 -15.72 -13.76
C ALA A 62 6.98 -16.67 -12.71
N GLN A 63 8.31 -16.65 -12.60
CA GLN A 63 9.08 -17.48 -11.67
C GLN A 63 10.36 -16.71 -11.27
N ASN A 64 10.82 -16.92 -10.04
CA ASN A 64 12.07 -16.30 -9.57
C ASN A 64 13.27 -16.62 -10.49
N PRO A 65 14.21 -15.65 -10.66
CA PRO A 65 14.31 -14.38 -9.96
C PRO A 65 13.38 -13.31 -10.54
N GLN A 66 12.69 -12.54 -9.64
CA GLN A 66 11.68 -11.55 -9.96
C GLN A 66 12.24 -10.13 -9.97
N ILE A 67 11.75 -9.27 -10.86
CA ILE A 67 11.93 -7.81 -10.76
C ILE A 67 10.92 -7.30 -9.73
N LEU A 68 11.40 -6.65 -8.66
CA LEU A 68 10.54 -6.11 -7.60
C LEU A 68 9.92 -4.76 -7.95
N GLY A 69 9.01 -4.30 -7.07
CA GLY A 69 8.36 -3.00 -7.11
C GLY A 69 7.00 -3.00 -7.77
N HIS A 70 5.98 -2.73 -6.97
CA HIS A 70 4.57 -2.74 -7.39
C HIS A 70 3.85 -1.41 -7.19
N GLU A 71 4.56 -0.38 -6.75
CA GLU A 71 4.05 0.96 -6.50
C GLU A 71 4.75 1.94 -7.45
N PHE A 72 4.33 2.06 -8.72
CA PHE A 72 5.13 2.82 -9.67
C PHE A 72 4.33 3.64 -10.68
N ALA A 73 5.02 4.65 -11.23
CA ALA A 73 4.52 5.56 -12.24
C ALA A 73 5.61 5.87 -13.27
N GLY A 74 5.20 6.30 -14.47
CA GLY A 74 6.13 6.60 -15.55
C GLY A 74 5.44 7.11 -16.81
N ASP A 75 6.16 7.03 -17.94
CA ASP A 75 5.70 7.43 -19.26
C ASP A 75 5.39 6.23 -20.13
N VAL A 76 4.29 6.26 -20.85
CA VAL A 76 3.99 5.31 -21.91
C VAL A 76 4.97 5.52 -23.07
N VAL A 77 5.72 4.47 -23.45
CA VAL A 77 6.71 4.54 -24.55
C VAL A 77 6.35 3.67 -25.73
N ALA A 78 5.45 2.70 -25.57
CA ALA A 78 4.90 1.93 -26.66
C ALA A 78 3.54 1.34 -26.25
N ILE A 79 2.64 1.17 -27.21
CA ILE A 79 1.31 0.58 -27.01
C ILE A 79 1.03 -0.53 -28.02
N GLY A 80 0.26 -1.53 -27.61
CA GLY A 80 -0.28 -2.56 -28.48
C GLY A 80 -1.36 -2.04 -29.41
N ALA A 81 -1.63 -2.80 -30.48
CA ALA A 81 -2.54 -2.37 -31.56
C ALA A 81 -4.00 -2.18 -31.09
N ASP A 82 -4.40 -2.88 -30.03
CA ASP A 82 -5.79 -2.85 -29.50
C ASP A 82 -5.93 -1.90 -28.29
N VAL A 83 -4.83 -1.25 -27.84
CA VAL A 83 -4.85 -0.27 -26.75
C VAL A 83 -5.54 1.01 -27.18
N THR A 84 -6.50 1.48 -26.39
CA THR A 84 -7.34 2.64 -26.71
C THR A 84 -7.41 3.70 -25.58
N SER A 85 -7.06 3.34 -24.35
CA SER A 85 -7.22 4.22 -23.19
C SER A 85 -6.06 5.19 -23.00
N VAL A 86 -4.87 4.87 -23.52
CA VAL A 86 -3.64 5.67 -23.40
C VAL A 86 -2.88 5.70 -24.71
N GLY A 87 -1.98 6.69 -24.85
CA GLY A 87 -1.08 6.85 -25.99
C GLY A 87 0.37 7.05 -25.56
N GLU A 88 1.30 6.93 -26.51
CA GLU A 88 2.72 7.23 -26.27
C GLU A 88 2.89 8.67 -25.75
N GLY A 89 3.68 8.83 -24.71
CA GLY A 89 3.92 10.11 -24.02
C GLY A 89 2.93 10.41 -22.90
N ASP A 90 1.88 9.60 -22.72
CA ASP A 90 0.99 9.75 -21.57
C ASP A 90 1.73 9.38 -20.27
N ARG A 91 1.48 10.19 -19.23
CA ARG A 91 1.97 9.95 -17.87
C ARG A 91 0.99 9.07 -17.13
N VAL A 92 1.48 8.00 -16.50
CA VAL A 92 0.62 6.95 -15.94
C VAL A 92 1.11 6.47 -14.58
N ALA A 93 0.17 6.02 -13.74
CA ALA A 93 0.40 5.12 -12.60
C ALA A 93 -0.08 3.72 -12.96
N ILE A 94 0.50 2.72 -12.31
CA ILE A 94 0.17 1.32 -12.60
C ILE A 94 -0.54 0.68 -11.42
N MET A 95 -1.72 0.12 -11.70
CA MET A 95 -2.47 -0.76 -10.80
C MET A 95 -1.92 -2.19 -10.99
N PRO A 96 -1.08 -2.68 -10.06
CA PRO A 96 -0.22 -3.85 -10.34
C PRO A 96 -0.95 -5.19 -10.32
N LEU A 97 -2.22 -5.28 -9.86
CA LEU A 97 -2.91 -6.55 -9.74
C LEU A 97 -3.24 -7.16 -11.12
N ALA A 98 -2.78 -8.39 -11.34
CA ALA A 98 -3.19 -9.22 -12.47
C ALA A 98 -4.27 -10.21 -12.01
N TYR A 99 -5.38 -10.31 -12.75
CA TYR A 99 -6.51 -11.15 -12.40
C TYR A 99 -7.06 -11.92 -13.58
N CYS A 100 -7.62 -13.10 -13.34
CA CYS A 100 -8.05 -14.01 -14.41
C CYS A 100 -9.35 -13.60 -15.13
N GLY A 101 -10.16 -12.69 -14.56
CA GLY A 101 -11.45 -12.27 -15.12
C GLY A 101 -12.57 -13.34 -15.07
N THR A 102 -12.26 -14.60 -14.81
CA THR A 102 -13.20 -15.74 -14.99
C THR A 102 -13.60 -16.46 -13.72
N CYS A 103 -12.85 -16.35 -12.61
CA CYS A 103 -13.19 -17.00 -11.36
C CYS A 103 -14.42 -16.35 -10.69
N THR A 104 -14.95 -17.01 -9.67
CA THR A 104 -16.13 -16.54 -8.94
C THR A 104 -15.98 -15.12 -8.40
N TYR A 105 -14.79 -14.77 -7.93
CA TYR A 105 -14.53 -13.43 -7.37
C TYR A 105 -14.46 -12.37 -8.46
N CYS A 106 -13.72 -12.61 -9.53
CA CYS A 106 -13.62 -11.68 -10.66
C CYS A 106 -14.99 -11.39 -11.29
N ARG A 107 -15.84 -12.42 -11.47
CA ARG A 107 -17.20 -12.27 -12.01
C ARG A 107 -18.15 -11.47 -11.11
N ARG A 108 -17.78 -11.26 -9.84
CA ARG A 108 -18.54 -10.46 -8.86
C ARG A 108 -17.96 -9.07 -8.68
N GLY A 109 -16.97 -8.64 -9.49
CA GLY A 109 -16.29 -7.36 -9.32
C GLY A 109 -15.26 -7.35 -8.19
N LEU A 110 -14.87 -8.51 -7.67
CA LEU A 110 -13.91 -8.67 -6.58
C LEU A 110 -12.56 -9.14 -7.12
N GLN A 111 -12.00 -8.42 -8.09
CA GLN A 111 -10.77 -8.79 -8.79
C GLN A 111 -9.57 -8.89 -7.85
N HIS A 112 -9.51 -8.03 -6.82
CA HIS A 112 -8.49 -8.06 -5.76
C HIS A 112 -8.51 -9.36 -4.92
N LEU A 113 -9.55 -10.18 -5.04
CA LEU A 113 -9.67 -11.51 -4.43
C LEU A 113 -9.60 -12.63 -5.47
N CYS A 114 -9.04 -12.38 -6.64
CA CYS A 114 -8.90 -13.38 -7.69
C CYS A 114 -8.19 -14.63 -7.16
N ALA A 115 -8.75 -15.82 -7.49
CA ALA A 115 -8.20 -17.09 -7.01
C ALA A 115 -6.77 -17.38 -7.49
N THR A 116 -6.35 -16.75 -8.59
CA THR A 116 -5.00 -16.84 -9.17
C THR A 116 -4.42 -15.45 -9.36
N MET A 117 -4.61 -14.55 -8.38
CA MET A 117 -4.14 -13.19 -8.46
C MET A 117 -2.62 -13.16 -8.60
N GLY A 118 -2.12 -12.43 -9.60
CA GLY A 118 -0.73 -12.05 -9.72
C GLY A 118 -0.55 -10.56 -9.42
N CYS A 119 0.70 -10.13 -9.30
CA CYS A 119 1.04 -8.74 -9.03
C CYS A 119 2.32 -8.37 -9.79
N VAL A 120 2.26 -7.31 -10.60
CA VAL A 120 3.45 -6.73 -11.24
C VAL A 120 4.42 -6.31 -10.15
N GLY A 121 5.67 -6.73 -10.27
CA GLY A 121 6.70 -6.47 -9.27
C GLY A 121 6.78 -7.49 -8.11
N LEU A 122 5.94 -8.54 -8.12
CA LEU A 122 6.01 -9.64 -7.15
C LEU A 122 5.87 -11.02 -7.82
N SER A 123 4.87 -11.19 -8.67
CA SER A 123 4.58 -12.46 -9.34
C SER A 123 4.22 -12.25 -10.81
N HIS A 124 4.98 -11.40 -11.49
CA HIS A 124 4.85 -11.03 -12.89
C HIS A 124 6.25 -10.91 -13.51
N ALA A 125 6.36 -11.04 -14.83
CA ALA A 125 7.64 -10.91 -15.51
C ALA A 125 8.32 -9.55 -15.31
N TRP A 126 7.54 -8.51 -15.05
CA TRP A 126 7.99 -7.12 -14.90
C TRP A 126 7.67 -6.56 -13.51
N GLY A 127 8.40 -5.48 -13.15
CA GLY A 127 8.22 -4.76 -11.91
C GLY A 127 8.73 -3.31 -12.02
N GLY A 128 8.33 -2.47 -11.07
CA GLY A 128 8.62 -1.04 -11.06
C GLY A 128 10.07 -0.67 -10.73
N MET A 129 10.87 -1.61 -10.21
CA MET A 129 12.31 -1.35 -9.95
C MET A 129 13.15 -1.79 -11.16
N ALA A 130 12.81 -1.27 -12.34
CA ALA A 130 13.51 -1.47 -13.61
C ALA A 130 13.28 -0.24 -14.51
N ASN A 131 14.09 -0.07 -15.57
CA ASN A 131 13.89 1.06 -16.50
C ASN A 131 12.56 0.99 -17.26
N LEU A 132 12.12 -0.23 -17.64
CA LEU A 132 10.89 -0.46 -18.40
C LEU A 132 10.09 -1.59 -17.78
N ALA A 133 8.77 -1.51 -17.89
CA ALA A 133 7.85 -2.60 -17.61
C ALA A 133 6.76 -2.70 -18.68
N THR A 134 6.35 -3.93 -19.01
CA THR A 134 5.16 -4.18 -19.82
C THR A 134 4.01 -4.57 -18.90
N VAL A 135 2.88 -3.90 -19.03
CA VAL A 135 1.66 -4.12 -18.27
C VAL A 135 0.46 -4.19 -19.21
N ALA A 136 -0.63 -4.80 -18.77
CA ALA A 136 -1.86 -4.81 -19.55
C ALA A 136 -2.56 -3.43 -19.50
N GLU A 137 -3.28 -3.06 -20.56
CA GLU A 137 -3.99 -1.78 -20.66
C GLU A 137 -4.87 -1.49 -19.44
N TYR A 138 -5.59 -2.49 -18.89
CA TYR A 138 -6.46 -2.32 -17.72
C TYR A 138 -5.73 -1.98 -16.42
N GLN A 139 -4.41 -2.15 -16.40
CA GLN A 139 -3.55 -1.81 -15.27
C GLN A 139 -3.06 -0.35 -15.30
N VAL A 140 -3.33 0.35 -16.39
CA VAL A 140 -2.78 1.70 -16.63
C VAL A 140 -3.80 2.76 -16.29
N VAL A 141 -3.39 3.74 -15.47
CA VAL A 141 -4.22 4.88 -15.08
C VAL A 141 -3.49 6.17 -15.43
N ARG A 142 -4.12 7.03 -16.24
CA ARG A 142 -3.52 8.33 -16.64
C ARG A 142 -3.39 9.26 -15.45
N LEU A 143 -2.23 9.87 -15.30
CA LEU A 143 -2.00 10.88 -14.28
C LEU A 143 -2.52 12.25 -14.77
N PRO A 144 -3.32 12.96 -13.96
CA PRO A 144 -3.59 14.37 -14.19
C PRO A 144 -2.29 15.19 -14.23
N ASP A 145 -2.26 16.28 -14.99
CA ASP A 145 -1.05 17.12 -15.15
C ASP A 145 -0.49 17.63 -13.83
N ALA A 146 -1.36 17.87 -12.84
CA ALA A 146 -0.97 18.34 -11.50
C ALA A 146 -0.32 17.26 -10.62
N VAL A 147 -0.37 15.98 -11.01
CA VAL A 147 0.17 14.86 -10.22
C VAL A 147 1.60 14.54 -10.69
N SER A 148 2.57 14.57 -9.79
CA SER A 148 3.96 14.17 -10.08
C SER A 148 4.11 12.65 -10.22
N TYR A 149 5.25 12.15 -10.73
CA TYR A 149 5.53 10.71 -10.75
C TYR A 149 5.67 10.12 -9.34
N GLN A 150 6.25 10.88 -8.41
CA GLN A 150 6.33 10.47 -7.01
C GLN A 150 4.93 10.27 -6.41
N GLN A 151 4.03 11.23 -6.62
CA GLN A 151 2.63 11.10 -6.22
C GLN A 151 1.93 9.96 -6.96
N GLY A 152 2.24 9.77 -8.24
CA GLY A 152 1.71 8.66 -9.05
C GLY A 152 2.11 7.29 -8.49
N ALA A 153 3.36 7.12 -8.08
CA ALA A 153 3.84 5.90 -7.42
C ALA A 153 3.15 5.64 -6.07
N LEU A 154 2.68 6.69 -5.39
CA LEU A 154 1.96 6.59 -4.12
C LEU A 154 0.46 6.28 -4.27
N ILE A 155 -0.09 6.25 -5.48
CA ILE A 155 -1.51 5.92 -5.69
C ILE A 155 -1.80 4.51 -5.18
N GLU A 156 -0.92 3.55 -5.46
CA GLU A 156 -1.10 2.15 -5.04
C GLU A 156 -1.23 2.02 -3.52
N PRO A 157 -0.23 2.41 -2.69
CA PRO A 157 -0.36 2.28 -1.24
C PRO A 157 -1.46 3.18 -0.65
N THR A 158 -1.82 4.28 -1.32
CA THR A 158 -2.97 5.10 -0.93
C THR A 158 -4.28 4.35 -1.17
N ALA A 159 -4.37 3.54 -2.24
CA ALA A 159 -5.54 2.70 -2.49
C ALA A 159 -5.71 1.64 -1.39
N VAL A 160 -4.62 1.03 -0.90
CA VAL A 160 -4.65 0.13 0.26
C VAL A 160 -5.21 0.83 1.50
N ALA A 161 -4.69 2.02 1.82
CA ALA A 161 -5.12 2.81 2.96
C ALA A 161 -6.59 3.27 2.83
N ALA A 162 -6.97 3.78 1.67
CA ALA A 162 -8.34 4.22 1.37
C ALA A 162 -9.34 3.07 1.47
N TYR A 163 -8.96 1.87 1.03
CA TYR A 163 -9.78 0.67 1.17
C TYR A 163 -9.97 0.29 2.65
N GLY A 164 -8.93 0.41 3.47
CA GLY A 164 -9.04 0.25 4.93
C GLY A 164 -10.05 1.22 5.55
N VAL A 165 -9.98 2.49 5.17
CA VAL A 165 -10.90 3.56 5.63
C VAL A 165 -12.35 3.27 5.19
N GLU A 166 -12.55 2.90 3.93
CA GLU A 166 -13.87 2.56 3.37
C GLU A 166 -14.46 1.32 4.04
N ARG A 167 -13.67 0.24 4.18
CA ARG A 167 -14.12 -1.00 4.83
C ARG A 167 -14.39 -0.83 6.32
N GLY A 168 -13.68 0.11 6.96
CA GLY A 168 -13.96 0.55 8.33
C GLY A 168 -15.28 1.31 8.45
N GLY A 169 -15.81 1.80 7.33
CA GLY A 169 -17.05 2.57 7.28
C GLY A 169 -16.88 3.98 7.85
N VAL A 170 -15.69 4.57 7.75
CA VAL A 170 -15.44 5.94 8.23
C VAL A 170 -16.40 6.94 7.57
N ALA A 171 -17.10 7.69 8.40
CA ALA A 171 -18.08 8.69 7.97
C ALA A 171 -17.73 10.08 8.52
N PRO A 172 -18.28 11.17 7.91
CA PRO A 172 -18.08 12.50 8.44
C PRO A 172 -18.55 12.63 9.90
N GLY A 173 -17.64 13.14 10.74
CA GLY A 173 -17.87 13.29 12.17
C GLY A 173 -17.33 12.18 13.05
N ASP A 174 -16.90 11.05 12.49
CA ASP A 174 -16.33 9.93 13.24
C ASP A 174 -15.00 10.29 13.90
N ARG A 175 -14.70 9.62 15.02
CA ARG A 175 -13.37 9.56 15.65
C ARG A 175 -12.71 8.28 15.21
N VAL A 176 -11.50 8.39 14.66
CA VAL A 176 -10.79 7.26 14.05
C VAL A 176 -9.46 7.05 14.76
N LEU A 177 -9.18 5.84 15.22
CA LEU A 177 -7.87 5.42 15.68
C LEU A 177 -7.16 4.64 14.57
N ILE A 178 -5.91 4.98 14.32
CA ILE A 178 -5.00 4.23 13.45
C ILE A 178 -3.86 3.70 14.33
N THR A 179 -3.64 2.39 14.34
CA THR A 179 -2.50 1.79 15.01
C THR A 179 -1.40 1.49 14.00
N GLY A 180 -0.21 2.04 14.26
CA GLY A 180 0.94 2.03 13.37
C GLY A 180 1.06 3.30 12.53
N GLY A 181 2.19 4.02 12.66
CA GLY A 181 2.55 5.23 11.91
C GLY A 181 3.49 4.98 10.72
N GLY A 182 3.51 3.74 10.20
CA GLY A 182 4.23 3.38 8.97
C GLY A 182 3.54 3.95 7.72
N PRO A 183 4.00 3.58 6.51
CA PRO A 183 3.47 4.15 5.25
C PRO A 183 1.95 4.05 5.13
N ILE A 184 1.40 2.86 5.40
CA ILE A 184 -0.05 2.63 5.28
C ILE A 184 -0.82 3.41 6.36
N GLY A 185 -0.33 3.44 7.61
CA GLY A 185 -0.99 4.21 8.67
C GLY A 185 -0.97 5.71 8.42
N ALA A 186 0.13 6.26 7.91
CA ALA A 186 0.25 7.66 7.53
C ALA A 186 -0.73 8.02 6.38
N LEU A 187 -0.82 7.18 5.36
CA LEU A 187 -1.78 7.33 4.26
C LEU A 187 -3.23 7.14 4.75
N ALA A 188 -3.48 6.20 5.67
CA ALA A 188 -4.80 6.01 6.27
C ALA A 188 -5.25 7.24 7.07
N ALA A 189 -4.32 7.94 7.75
CA ALA A 189 -4.63 9.19 8.44
C ALA A 189 -5.07 10.27 7.46
N LEU A 190 -4.38 10.43 6.33
CA LEU A 190 -4.76 11.36 5.26
C LEU A 190 -6.14 10.98 4.67
N CYS A 191 -6.36 9.70 4.39
CA CYS A 191 -7.63 9.22 3.84
C CYS A 191 -8.79 9.37 4.82
N ALA A 192 -8.61 9.06 6.11
CA ALA A 192 -9.64 9.23 7.14
C ALA A 192 -10.01 10.71 7.33
N HIS A 193 -9.01 11.59 7.33
CA HIS A 193 -9.24 13.04 7.36
C HIS A 193 -10.02 13.51 6.13
N ALA A 194 -9.62 13.08 4.93
CA ALA A 194 -10.29 13.41 3.68
C ALA A 194 -11.72 12.83 3.61
N ALA A 195 -12.00 11.71 4.28
CA ALA A 195 -13.34 11.14 4.43
C ALA A 195 -14.23 11.93 5.40
N GLY A 196 -13.67 12.92 6.12
CA GLY A 196 -14.43 13.81 7.01
C GLY A 196 -14.44 13.36 8.48
N ALA A 197 -13.52 12.48 8.90
CA ALA A 197 -13.35 12.17 10.31
C ALA A 197 -13.16 13.46 11.12
N SER A 198 -13.88 13.57 12.24
CA SER A 198 -13.78 14.74 13.12
C SER A 198 -12.46 14.79 13.89
N THR A 199 -11.93 13.62 14.20
CA THR A 199 -10.64 13.45 14.87
C THR A 199 -9.99 12.18 14.38
N VAL A 200 -8.71 12.28 14.04
CA VAL A 200 -7.87 11.11 13.70
C VAL A 200 -6.78 11.00 14.76
N TYR A 201 -6.64 9.83 15.35
CA TYR A 201 -5.55 9.47 16.25
C TYR A 201 -4.61 8.49 15.56
N VAL A 202 -3.31 8.66 15.76
CA VAL A 202 -2.29 7.70 15.29
C VAL A 202 -1.48 7.23 16.49
N SER A 203 -1.49 5.94 16.78
CA SER A 203 -0.69 5.32 17.82
C SER A 203 0.56 4.68 17.22
N GLU A 204 1.76 5.17 17.60
CA GLU A 204 3.04 4.71 17.04
C GLU A 204 4.15 4.72 18.10
N PRO A 205 4.84 3.60 18.39
CA PRO A 205 5.90 3.54 19.39
C PRO A 205 7.22 4.20 18.96
N ASN A 206 7.51 4.28 17.66
CA ASN A 206 8.75 4.86 17.16
C ASN A 206 8.66 6.38 17.13
N ALA A 207 9.58 7.08 17.86
CA ALA A 207 9.55 8.53 18.00
C ALA A 207 9.72 9.29 16.67
N ALA A 208 10.57 8.80 15.76
CA ALA A 208 10.77 9.45 14.46
C ALA A 208 9.51 9.33 13.59
N ARG A 209 8.86 8.15 13.58
CA ARG A 209 7.60 7.95 12.86
C ARG A 209 6.47 8.79 13.48
N ARG A 210 6.43 8.96 14.82
CA ARG A 210 5.48 9.88 15.46
C ARG A 210 5.67 11.30 14.95
N ALA A 211 6.91 11.82 14.97
CA ALA A 211 7.20 13.17 14.48
C ALA A 211 6.77 13.36 13.00
N ARG A 212 6.92 12.34 12.17
CA ARG A 212 6.45 12.36 10.77
C ARG A 212 4.93 12.36 10.67
N ALA A 213 4.25 11.54 11.48
CA ALA A 213 2.78 11.52 11.53
C ALA A 213 2.22 12.87 12.02
N GLU A 214 2.85 13.51 13.00
CA GLU A 214 2.51 14.87 13.45
C GLU A 214 2.67 15.90 12.34
N ALA A 215 3.76 15.79 11.54
CA ALA A 215 4.03 16.70 10.43
C ALA A 215 2.99 16.60 9.30
N LEU A 216 2.20 15.53 9.21
CA LEU A 216 1.06 15.46 8.29
C LEU A 216 -0.01 16.50 8.62
N GLY A 217 -0.14 16.91 9.89
CA GLY A 217 -1.06 17.95 10.33
C GLY A 217 -2.54 17.56 10.34
N VAL A 218 -2.85 16.25 10.28
CA VAL A 218 -4.23 15.72 10.20
C VAL A 218 -4.59 14.81 11.38
N ALA A 219 -3.65 14.51 12.27
CA ALA A 219 -3.86 13.55 13.36
C ALA A 219 -3.27 14.03 14.68
N THR A 220 -3.88 13.60 15.78
CA THR A 220 -3.27 13.61 17.12
C THR A 220 -2.45 12.33 17.28
N VAL A 221 -1.15 12.46 17.53
CA VAL A 221 -0.23 11.33 17.58
C VAL A 221 0.03 10.92 19.03
N LEU A 222 -0.08 9.61 19.28
CA LEU A 222 0.01 9.03 20.62
C LEU A 222 1.23 8.10 20.72
N ASP A 223 1.92 8.17 21.84
CA ASP A 223 2.99 7.24 22.21
C ASP A 223 2.43 6.10 23.08
N PRO A 224 2.22 4.88 22.53
CA PRO A 224 1.69 3.76 23.30
C PRO A 224 2.67 3.23 24.37
N THR A 225 3.91 3.73 24.40
CA THR A 225 4.87 3.40 25.46
C THR A 225 4.79 4.36 26.65
N ALA A 226 4.13 5.50 26.48
CA ALA A 226 3.98 6.53 27.48
C ALA A 226 2.56 6.64 28.05
N VAL A 227 1.54 6.20 27.28
CA VAL A 227 0.12 6.24 27.68
C VAL A 227 -0.59 4.94 27.35
N GLU A 228 -1.59 4.59 28.17
CA GLU A 228 -2.54 3.53 27.83
C GLU A 228 -3.56 4.09 26.84
N VAL A 229 -3.34 3.82 25.54
CA VAL A 229 -4.10 4.40 24.45
C VAL A 229 -5.62 4.18 24.58
N PRO A 230 -6.11 2.97 24.92
CA PRO A 230 -7.56 2.76 25.08
C PRO A 230 -8.14 3.61 26.22
N GLU A 231 -7.45 3.70 27.35
CA GLU A 231 -7.91 4.48 28.53
C GLU A 231 -7.98 5.96 28.19
N LEU A 232 -6.93 6.51 27.57
CA LEU A 232 -6.88 7.89 27.10
C LEU A 232 -8.04 8.22 26.16
N LEU A 233 -8.27 7.36 25.14
CA LEU A 233 -9.31 7.58 24.15
C LEU A 233 -10.72 7.47 24.75
N HIS A 234 -10.94 6.57 25.71
CA HIS A 234 -12.20 6.54 26.45
C HIS A 234 -12.38 7.82 27.30
N GLU A 235 -11.33 8.31 27.95
CA GLU A 235 -11.41 9.56 28.73
C GLU A 235 -11.76 10.75 27.81
N GLU A 236 -11.04 10.94 26.70
CA GLU A 236 -11.27 12.04 25.76
C GLU A 236 -12.65 11.98 25.07
N THR A 237 -13.27 10.80 25.01
CA THR A 237 -14.58 10.60 24.41
C THR A 237 -15.71 10.49 25.43
N GLY A 238 -15.45 10.84 26.71
CA GLY A 238 -16.45 10.78 27.78
C GLY A 238 -16.89 9.35 28.13
N GLY A 239 -16.00 8.38 28.02
CA GLY A 239 -16.24 6.96 28.31
C GLY A 239 -16.78 6.15 27.12
N VAL A 240 -16.89 6.75 25.93
CA VAL A 240 -17.51 6.10 24.76
C VAL A 240 -16.52 5.28 23.95
N GLY A 241 -15.35 5.81 23.62
CA GLY A 241 -14.37 5.24 22.69
C GLY A 241 -14.48 5.81 21.27
N VAL A 242 -13.65 5.30 20.34
CA VAL A 242 -13.62 5.73 18.93
C VAL A 242 -14.64 4.95 18.09
N ASP A 243 -15.09 5.56 16.99
CA ASP A 243 -16.07 4.97 16.08
C ASP A 243 -15.45 3.86 15.24
N VAL A 244 -14.26 4.10 14.71
CA VAL A 244 -13.52 3.19 13.84
C VAL A 244 -12.07 3.08 14.31
N ALA A 245 -11.53 1.87 14.28
CA ALA A 245 -10.11 1.63 14.42
C ALA A 245 -9.58 0.97 13.13
N ILE A 246 -8.46 1.48 12.59
CA ILE A 246 -7.78 0.92 11.41
C ILE A 246 -6.44 0.39 11.89
N GLU A 247 -6.30 -0.92 11.89
CA GLU A 247 -5.07 -1.58 12.29
C GLU A 247 -4.11 -1.62 11.09
N CYS A 248 -2.99 -0.91 11.20
CA CYS A 248 -1.96 -0.79 10.16
C CYS A 248 -0.57 -1.26 10.63
N SER A 249 -0.44 -1.70 11.90
CA SER A 249 0.85 -2.09 12.45
C SER A 249 1.24 -3.54 12.17
N GLY A 250 0.25 -4.43 11.98
CA GLY A 250 0.47 -5.86 11.92
C GLY A 250 1.07 -6.44 13.22
N HIS A 251 0.87 -5.76 14.37
CA HIS A 251 1.45 -6.12 15.64
C HIS A 251 0.35 -6.45 16.68
N PRO A 252 0.49 -7.54 17.47
CA PRO A 252 -0.52 -7.94 18.45
C PRO A 252 -0.94 -6.85 19.44
N GLY A 253 0.01 -6.01 19.90
CA GLY A 253 -0.28 -4.89 20.79
C GLY A 253 -1.10 -3.78 20.13
N GLY A 254 -0.80 -3.46 18.85
CA GLY A 254 -1.59 -2.51 18.07
C GLY A 254 -3.02 -3.00 17.83
N PHE A 255 -3.16 -4.27 17.49
CA PHE A 255 -4.46 -4.93 17.31
C PHE A 255 -5.29 -4.92 18.59
N ALA A 256 -4.70 -5.28 19.74
CA ALA A 256 -5.38 -5.29 21.02
C ALA A 256 -5.82 -3.87 21.42
N ALA A 257 -4.94 -2.87 21.27
CA ALA A 257 -5.25 -1.47 21.55
C ALA A 257 -6.37 -0.94 20.64
N ALA A 258 -6.35 -1.32 19.34
CA ALA A 258 -7.38 -0.94 18.39
C ALA A 258 -8.77 -1.44 18.83
N ILE A 259 -8.89 -2.72 19.21
CA ILE A 259 -10.16 -3.30 19.69
C ILE A 259 -10.62 -2.65 20.99
N ALA A 260 -9.69 -2.51 21.96
CA ALA A 260 -10.01 -1.97 23.27
C ALA A 260 -10.43 -0.50 23.24
N SER A 261 -10.03 0.27 22.23
CA SER A 261 -10.39 1.68 22.05
C SER A 261 -11.76 1.89 21.41
N LEU A 262 -12.38 0.86 20.84
CA LEU A 262 -13.65 1.00 20.12
C LEU A 262 -14.82 1.26 21.07
N ARG A 263 -15.72 2.13 20.61
CA ARG A 263 -17.05 2.23 21.21
C ARG A 263 -17.86 0.95 20.97
N LYS A 264 -18.96 0.79 21.73
CA LYS A 264 -19.96 -0.23 21.37
C LYS A 264 -20.45 0.01 19.96
N ARG A 265 -20.60 -1.08 19.18
CA ARG A 265 -20.91 -1.07 17.75
C ARG A 265 -19.87 -0.33 16.91
N GLY A 266 -18.63 -0.22 17.38
CA GLY A 266 -17.49 0.28 16.61
C GLY A 266 -17.00 -0.77 15.61
N THR A 267 -16.21 -0.31 14.65
CA THR A 267 -15.65 -1.17 13.59
C THR A 267 -14.11 -1.20 13.67
N LEU A 268 -13.54 -2.40 13.65
CA LEU A 268 -12.12 -2.62 13.37
C LEU A 268 -11.93 -3.00 11.91
N ALA A 269 -11.11 -2.24 11.18
CA ALA A 269 -10.59 -2.62 9.87
C ALA A 269 -9.15 -3.14 10.02
N GLN A 270 -8.95 -4.43 9.76
CA GLN A 270 -7.64 -5.06 9.80
C GLN A 270 -6.95 -4.88 8.45
N THR A 271 -5.98 -3.99 8.38
CA THR A 271 -5.24 -3.64 7.15
C THR A 271 -3.77 -4.06 7.24
N GLY A 272 -3.16 -4.00 8.42
CA GLY A 272 -1.79 -4.45 8.65
C GLY A 272 -1.61 -5.95 8.43
N LEU A 273 -0.50 -6.33 7.81
CA LEU A 273 -0.18 -7.74 7.58
C LEU A 273 0.51 -8.33 8.82
N PHE A 274 -0.09 -9.34 9.40
CA PHE A 274 0.48 -10.09 10.52
C PHE A 274 1.41 -11.20 10.02
N VAL A 275 2.60 -11.28 10.61
CA VAL A 275 3.54 -12.40 10.40
C VAL A 275 3.32 -13.52 11.40
N GLY A 276 2.53 -13.29 12.47
CA GLY A 276 2.27 -14.23 13.55
C GLY A 276 0.80 -14.24 13.97
N GLU A 277 0.55 -14.72 15.16
CA GLU A 277 -0.78 -14.84 15.75
C GLU A 277 -1.07 -13.67 16.70
N ALA A 278 -2.34 -13.30 16.81
CA ALA A 278 -2.83 -12.38 17.84
C ALA A 278 -3.83 -13.10 18.75
N THR A 279 -3.72 -12.87 20.04
CA THR A 279 -4.71 -13.35 21.01
C THR A 279 -5.94 -12.48 20.96
N VAL A 280 -7.12 -13.11 20.93
CA VAL A 280 -8.41 -12.43 20.86
C VAL A 280 -9.33 -12.89 21.97
N GLU A 281 -10.23 -12.01 22.39
CA GLU A 281 -11.29 -12.29 23.36
C GLU A 281 -12.67 -12.17 22.69
N PRO A 282 -13.17 -13.21 22.00
CA PRO A 282 -14.41 -13.14 21.22
C PRO A 282 -15.64 -12.71 22.02
N MET A 283 -15.65 -12.97 23.34
CA MET A 283 -16.75 -12.53 24.20
C MET A 283 -16.86 -11.00 24.24
N LEU A 284 -15.75 -10.27 24.23
CA LEU A 284 -15.76 -8.80 24.19
C LEU A 284 -16.39 -8.29 22.89
N TRP A 285 -16.17 -8.96 21.78
CA TRP A 285 -16.78 -8.60 20.50
C TRP A 285 -18.31 -8.69 20.57
N SER A 286 -18.81 -9.80 21.15
CA SER A 286 -20.26 -10.03 21.32
C SER A 286 -20.89 -9.04 22.32
N LEU A 287 -20.21 -8.79 23.47
CA LEU A 287 -20.71 -7.87 24.50
C LEU A 287 -20.78 -6.41 24.03
N ASN A 288 -19.91 -6.04 23.08
CA ASN A 288 -19.85 -4.69 22.52
C ASN A 288 -20.48 -4.59 21.11
N ASP A 289 -21.05 -5.68 20.56
CA ASP A 289 -21.65 -5.71 19.20
C ASP A 289 -20.69 -5.15 18.14
N LEU A 290 -19.38 -5.55 18.19
CA LEU A 290 -18.34 -5.01 17.31
C LEU A 290 -18.43 -5.61 15.91
N THR A 291 -18.05 -4.79 14.93
CA THR A 291 -17.78 -5.24 13.55
C THR A 291 -16.28 -5.40 13.35
N ILE A 292 -15.83 -6.56 12.87
CA ILE A 292 -14.43 -6.82 12.53
C ILE A 292 -14.38 -7.16 11.05
N VAL A 293 -13.63 -6.37 10.26
CA VAL A 293 -13.49 -6.56 8.83
C VAL A 293 -12.03 -6.70 8.44
N GLY A 294 -11.70 -7.68 7.62
CA GLY A 294 -10.41 -7.79 6.95
C GLY A 294 -10.39 -6.95 5.68
N THR A 295 -9.22 -6.42 5.35
CA THR A 295 -8.97 -5.73 4.09
C THR A 295 -7.80 -6.40 3.36
N TRP A 296 -7.89 -6.49 2.05
CA TRP A 296 -6.84 -7.05 1.21
C TRP A 296 -6.74 -6.26 -0.08
N CYS A 297 -5.55 -5.73 -0.38
CA CYS A 297 -5.35 -4.86 -1.53
C CYS A 297 -6.36 -3.70 -1.57
N TYR A 298 -7.11 -3.54 -2.67
CA TYR A 298 -8.01 -2.42 -2.93
C TYR A 298 -8.98 -2.74 -4.07
N TRP A 299 -9.96 -1.87 -4.30
CA TRP A 299 -10.75 -1.90 -5.53
C TRP A 299 -9.89 -1.52 -6.72
N VAL A 300 -9.79 -2.38 -7.73
CA VAL A 300 -8.92 -2.17 -8.92
C VAL A 300 -9.25 -0.90 -9.72
N TYR A 301 -10.44 -0.36 -9.53
CA TYR A 301 -10.93 0.87 -10.20
C TYR A 301 -10.77 2.15 -9.36
N ASP A 302 -10.14 2.08 -8.17
CA ASP A 302 -10.03 3.24 -7.27
C ASP A 302 -8.92 4.23 -7.65
N PHE A 303 -8.00 3.83 -8.50
CA PHE A 303 -6.81 4.64 -8.84
C PHE A 303 -7.18 5.99 -9.45
N ASP A 304 -8.17 6.04 -10.35
CA ASP A 304 -8.63 7.31 -10.95
C ASP A 304 -9.18 8.27 -9.87
N ARG A 305 -9.95 7.74 -8.92
CA ARG A 305 -10.50 8.53 -7.81
C ARG A 305 -9.39 9.10 -6.93
N ILE A 306 -8.38 8.29 -6.61
CA ILE A 306 -7.24 8.72 -5.79
C ILE A 306 -6.39 9.74 -6.55
N ALA A 307 -6.09 9.51 -7.83
CA ALA A 307 -5.38 10.46 -8.68
C ALA A 307 -6.10 11.82 -8.73
N ALA A 308 -7.43 11.82 -8.85
CA ALA A 308 -8.23 13.05 -8.83
C ALA A 308 -8.17 13.76 -7.47
N GLN A 309 -8.19 13.04 -6.35
CA GLN A 309 -8.07 13.62 -5.01
C GLN A 309 -6.68 14.22 -4.76
N ILE A 310 -5.63 13.56 -5.24
CA ILE A 310 -4.25 14.09 -5.20
C ILE A 310 -4.18 15.38 -6.04
N ALA A 311 -4.69 15.35 -7.28
CA ALA A 311 -4.71 16.51 -8.16
C ALA A 311 -5.49 17.70 -7.57
N ALA A 312 -6.55 17.44 -6.82
CA ALA A 312 -7.33 18.46 -6.11
C ALA A 312 -6.67 18.95 -4.81
N GLY A 313 -5.55 18.36 -4.38
CA GLY A 313 -4.84 18.69 -3.13
C GLY A 313 -5.54 18.20 -1.86
N SER A 314 -6.60 17.39 -1.97
CA SER A 314 -7.28 16.80 -0.80
C SER A 314 -6.55 15.61 -0.19
N LEU A 315 -5.63 15.00 -0.93
CA LEU A 315 -4.73 13.94 -0.47
C LEU A 315 -3.27 14.34 -0.75
N PRO A 316 -2.58 15.03 0.18
CA PRO A 316 -1.18 15.43 0.03
C PRO A 316 -0.23 14.26 0.32
N VAL A 317 -0.29 13.22 -0.51
CA VAL A 317 0.41 11.94 -0.31
C VAL A 317 1.92 12.06 -0.34
N GLU A 318 2.47 13.07 -1.03
CA GLU A 318 3.91 13.36 -1.08
C GLU A 318 4.52 13.60 0.30
N ARG A 319 3.73 13.99 1.30
CA ARG A 319 4.19 14.23 2.68
C ARG A 319 4.65 12.96 3.38
N VAL A 320 4.28 11.78 2.88
CA VAL A 320 4.76 10.51 3.45
C VAL A 320 6.13 10.09 2.92
N VAL A 321 6.59 10.69 1.80
CA VAL A 321 7.92 10.40 1.24
C VAL A 321 8.98 11.01 2.13
N THR A 322 9.92 10.19 2.57
CA THR A 322 11.01 10.62 3.46
C THR A 322 12.36 10.68 2.76
N SER A 323 12.57 9.86 1.75
CA SER A 323 13.77 9.90 0.92
C SER A 323 13.55 9.31 -0.47
N THR A 324 14.47 9.62 -1.37
CA THR A 324 14.58 9.02 -2.71
C THR A 324 15.98 8.45 -2.89
N VAL A 325 16.06 7.35 -3.62
CA VAL A 325 17.33 6.67 -3.95
C VAL A 325 17.36 6.32 -5.43
N THR A 326 18.54 6.11 -5.99
CA THR A 326 18.68 5.57 -7.34
C THR A 326 18.43 4.07 -7.36
N LEU A 327 18.20 3.50 -8.54
CA LEU A 327 18.08 2.04 -8.70
C LEU A 327 19.33 1.30 -8.20
N ASP A 328 20.53 1.85 -8.42
CA ASP A 328 21.78 1.25 -7.98
C ASP A 328 21.93 1.25 -6.45
N ASP A 329 21.31 2.22 -5.75
CA ASP A 329 21.34 2.33 -4.29
C ASP A 329 20.18 1.54 -3.62
N ALA A 330 19.23 1.04 -4.40
CA ALA A 330 18.06 0.32 -3.87
C ALA A 330 18.42 -0.88 -2.96
N PRO A 331 19.41 -1.75 -3.27
CA PRO A 331 19.79 -2.83 -2.36
C PRO A 331 20.23 -2.34 -0.98
N ALA A 332 20.95 -1.21 -0.90
CA ALA A 332 21.36 -0.61 0.37
C ALA A 332 20.16 -0.04 1.13
N ALA A 333 19.21 0.59 0.43
CA ALA A 333 17.95 1.07 1.02
C ALA A 333 17.13 -0.07 1.61
N PHE A 334 17.01 -1.20 0.91
CA PHE A 334 16.35 -2.40 1.44
C PHE A 334 17.03 -2.92 2.72
N ALA A 335 18.35 -3.02 2.73
CA ALA A 335 19.10 -3.45 3.90
C ALA A 335 18.90 -2.50 5.10
N MET A 336 18.90 -1.18 4.86
CA MET A 336 18.63 -0.16 5.87
C MET A 336 17.22 -0.29 6.43
N LEU A 337 16.19 -0.35 5.57
CA LEU A 337 14.79 -0.47 5.99
C LEU A 337 14.54 -1.78 6.75
N ALA A 338 15.14 -2.87 6.31
CA ALA A 338 15.03 -4.19 6.94
C ALA A 338 15.73 -4.28 8.32
N SER A 339 16.61 -3.34 8.67
CA SER A 339 17.26 -3.31 9.98
C SER A 339 16.28 -2.99 11.13
N GLY A 340 15.10 -2.44 10.82
CA GLY A 340 14.11 -2.01 11.80
C GLY A 340 14.46 -0.75 12.57
N THR A 341 15.65 -0.18 12.32
CA THR A 341 16.16 1.04 12.99
C THR A 341 16.02 2.29 12.13
N ALA A 342 15.52 2.15 10.90
CA ALA A 342 15.35 3.26 9.97
C ALA A 342 14.21 4.18 10.43
N ASP A 343 14.48 5.48 10.38
CA ASP A 343 13.49 6.53 10.65
C ASP A 343 12.62 6.87 9.43
N GLU A 344 12.82 6.13 8.33
CA GLU A 344 12.11 6.33 7.08
C GLU A 344 10.67 5.79 7.15
N ILE A 345 9.73 6.52 6.53
CA ILE A 345 8.35 6.06 6.32
C ILE A 345 8.22 5.48 4.91
N LYS A 346 8.55 6.29 3.89
CA LYS A 346 8.42 5.87 2.49
C LYS A 346 9.66 6.28 1.71
N VAL A 347 10.30 5.31 1.11
CA VAL A 347 11.45 5.50 0.21
C VAL A 347 10.99 5.23 -1.21
N LEU A 348 11.32 6.14 -2.13
CA LEU A 348 11.11 5.96 -3.56
C LEU A 348 12.44 5.65 -4.26
N VAL A 349 12.38 4.75 -5.23
CA VAL A 349 13.45 4.51 -6.21
C VAL A 349 13.13 5.33 -7.43
N GLU A 350 14.02 6.26 -7.81
CA GLU A 350 13.93 7.10 -9.02
C GLU A 350 14.92 6.62 -10.08
N GLN A 351 14.54 6.78 -11.37
CA GLN A 351 15.31 6.26 -12.48
C GLN A 351 15.62 7.36 -13.52
#